data_96b176e07255facd98a50fbbb361e766
#
_entry.id   96b176e07255facd98a50fbbb361e766
#
_cell.length_a   1.000
_cell.length_b   1.000
_cell.length_c   1.000
_cell.angle_alpha   90.00
_cell.angle_beta   90.00
_cell.angle_gamma   90.00
#
_symmetry.space_group_name_H-M   'P 1'
#
loop_
_entity.id
_entity.type
_entity.pdbx_description
1 polymer ?
#
loop_
_entity_poly.entity_id
_entity_poly.type
_entity_poly.pdbx_seq_one_letter_code
_entity_poly.pdbx_strand_id
1 'polypeptide(L)'
;MIYKNNDFKFFKEFKVNVDSKKNNEEVIIKLPEYFDHFYDENIKRIKEYIFCKKIDYRILGFKSSVNTKENFCKMLEEIEIYIKEIYKKYKKVYVVGISKGGIINCLLYNKLMKNSNIKFINISTPYKGTIFADPEAVKKRLEERKIPFRRSIYNTYFKIYDGNFPDQMIQQNSDILKEVKYNSKIINFVAKATFSSFLKDLFSLNVESAFLYLIDKALRIKGDGIVSIDSQTRNYKKDIKIKATHKMSYIIAIKKIVIL
;
A
#
# COMPACT_ATOMS: atom_id res chain seq x y z
N MET A 1 16.90 -0.43 -17.19
CA MET A 1 15.64 0.16 -16.71
C MET A 1 15.90 1.65 -16.62
N ILE A 2 15.22 2.48 -17.42
CA ILE A 2 15.43 3.94 -17.39
C ILE A 2 14.29 4.51 -16.56
N TYR A 3 14.59 4.96 -15.35
CA TYR A 3 13.64 5.72 -14.55
C TYR A 3 13.71 7.18 -15.03
N LYS A 4 12.63 7.70 -15.62
CA LYS A 4 12.47 9.16 -15.74
C LYS A 4 11.82 9.65 -14.45
N ASN A 5 12.54 10.46 -13.71
CA ASN A 5 12.06 11.07 -12.49
C ASN A 5 11.40 12.41 -12.86
N ASN A 6 10.07 12.51 -12.70
CA ASN A 6 9.39 13.81 -12.74
C ASN A 6 9.25 14.29 -11.30
N ASP A 7 9.89 15.42 -11.00
CA ASP A 7 9.85 16.01 -9.67
C ASP A 7 8.58 16.85 -9.49
N PHE A 8 7.64 16.31 -8.71
CA PHE A 8 6.54 17.04 -8.11
C PHE A 8 6.97 17.61 -6.76
N LYS A 9 6.25 18.59 -6.21
CA LYS A 9 6.61 19.23 -4.95
C LYS A 9 6.52 18.27 -3.77
N PHE A 10 5.48 17.44 -3.72
CA PHE A 10 5.16 16.58 -2.57
C PHE A 10 5.32 15.09 -2.83
N PHE A 11 5.46 14.64 -4.07
CA PHE A 11 5.73 13.24 -4.38
C PHE A 11 6.79 13.08 -5.49
N LYS A 12 7.34 11.87 -5.59
CA LYS A 12 8.24 11.45 -6.68
C LYS A 12 7.50 10.50 -7.59
N GLU A 13 7.66 10.66 -8.91
CA GLU A 13 7.17 9.69 -9.90
C GLU A 13 8.34 8.85 -10.42
N PHE A 14 8.16 7.53 -10.38
CA PHE A 14 9.06 6.56 -11.01
C PHE A 14 8.33 5.87 -12.14
N LYS A 15 8.81 6.05 -13.38
CA LYS A 15 8.27 5.34 -14.56
C LYS A 15 9.07 4.06 -14.77
N VAL A 16 8.40 2.94 -14.78
CA VAL A 16 8.96 1.68 -15.21
C VAL A 16 8.76 1.59 -16.70
N ASN A 17 9.79 1.92 -17.51
CA ASN A 17 9.70 1.83 -18.97
C ASN A 17 9.43 0.38 -19.40
N VAL A 18 8.22 0.16 -19.82
CA VAL A 18 7.85 -0.90 -20.74
C VAL A 18 8.05 -0.29 -22.12
N ASP A 19 8.81 -0.93 -22.95
CA ASP A 19 9.33 -0.49 -24.25
C ASP A 19 8.50 0.59 -24.96
N SER A 20 9.07 1.79 -25.16
CA SER A 20 8.37 3.00 -25.57
C SER A 20 7.84 3.04 -27.02
N LYS A 21 8.00 1.96 -27.76
CA LYS A 21 7.58 1.85 -29.17
C LYS A 21 6.13 1.37 -29.37
N LYS A 22 5.41 1.04 -28.31
CA LYS A 22 4.02 0.57 -28.40
C LYS A 22 3.10 1.48 -27.59
N ASN A 23 2.06 2.01 -28.23
CA ASN A 23 0.99 2.75 -27.56
C ASN A 23 0.32 1.84 -26.52
N ASN A 24 0.71 2.00 -25.28
CA ASN A 24 0.05 1.33 -24.16
C ASN A 24 -1.30 2.01 -23.94
N GLU A 25 -2.38 1.22 -23.99
CA GLU A 25 -3.74 1.74 -23.78
C GLU A 25 -4.12 1.79 -22.28
N GLU A 26 -3.39 1.05 -21.46
CA GLU A 26 -3.66 0.91 -20.02
C GLU A 26 -2.47 1.34 -19.18
N VAL A 27 -2.75 1.93 -18.03
CA VAL A 27 -1.73 2.32 -17.06
C VAL A 27 -2.12 1.91 -15.64
N ILE A 28 -1.15 1.44 -14.87
CA ILE A 28 -1.25 1.25 -13.43
C ILE A 28 -0.47 2.36 -12.74
N ILE A 29 -1.15 3.09 -11.85
CA ILE A 29 -0.56 4.10 -10.98
C ILE A 29 -0.58 3.55 -9.56
N LYS A 30 0.59 3.22 -9.03
CA LYS A 30 0.75 2.83 -7.64
C LYS A 30 0.90 4.07 -6.78
N LEU A 31 0.02 4.25 -5.82
CA LEU A 31 0.05 5.38 -4.87
C LEU A 31 1.15 5.19 -3.81
N PRO A 32 1.61 6.28 -3.15
CA PRO A 32 2.65 6.22 -2.14
C PRO A 32 2.28 5.28 -0.97
N GLU A 33 3.27 4.52 -0.50
CA GLU A 33 3.16 3.63 0.66
C GLU A 33 4.39 3.74 1.57
N TYR A 34 4.38 3.01 2.69
CA TYR A 34 5.44 3.09 3.70
C TYR A 34 6.82 2.62 3.21
N PHE A 35 6.87 1.53 2.43
CA PHE A 35 8.10 0.87 2.04
C PHE A 35 8.56 1.25 0.63
N ASP A 36 8.74 2.54 0.37
CA ASP A 36 9.23 3.02 -0.93
C ASP A 36 10.62 2.47 -1.32
N HIS A 37 11.41 2.00 -0.34
CA HIS A 37 12.74 1.44 -0.54
C HIS A 37 12.76 0.04 -1.16
N PHE A 38 11.64 -0.68 -1.16
CA PHE A 38 11.55 -2.08 -1.65
C PHE A 38 11.12 -2.21 -3.11
N TYR A 39 11.15 -1.14 -3.88
CA TYR A 39 10.66 -1.14 -5.27
C TYR A 39 11.38 -2.13 -6.17
N ASP A 40 12.69 -2.25 -6.07
CA ASP A 40 13.47 -2.99 -7.06
C ASP A 40 13.13 -4.47 -7.14
N GLU A 41 12.93 -5.15 -6.02
CA GLU A 41 12.58 -6.57 -6.02
C GLU A 41 11.14 -6.84 -6.44
N ASN A 42 10.20 -6.06 -5.93
CA ASN A 42 8.79 -6.20 -6.28
C ASN A 42 8.55 -5.88 -7.76
N ILE A 43 9.23 -4.85 -8.28
CA ILE A 43 9.20 -4.50 -9.69
C ILE A 43 9.78 -5.63 -10.55
N LYS A 44 10.90 -6.23 -10.16
CA LYS A 44 11.46 -7.38 -10.90
C LYS A 44 10.43 -8.51 -11.04
N ARG A 45 9.70 -8.84 -9.97
CA ARG A 45 8.71 -9.94 -9.93
C ARG A 45 7.44 -9.68 -10.74
N ILE A 46 7.06 -8.42 -10.92
CA ILE A 46 5.87 -8.04 -11.71
C ILE A 46 6.22 -7.54 -13.11
N LYS A 47 7.49 -7.18 -13.35
CA LYS A 47 7.97 -6.56 -14.59
C LYS A 47 7.65 -7.41 -15.82
N GLU A 48 8.01 -8.68 -15.81
CA GLU A 48 7.73 -9.59 -16.92
C GLU A 48 6.24 -9.68 -17.22
N TYR A 49 5.44 -9.72 -16.16
CA TYR A 49 4.01 -9.82 -16.25
C TYR A 49 3.35 -8.56 -16.85
N ILE A 50 3.78 -7.37 -16.40
CA ILE A 50 3.33 -6.08 -16.91
C ILE A 50 3.81 -5.90 -18.36
N PHE A 51 5.05 -6.30 -18.64
CA PHE A 51 5.64 -6.24 -19.98
C PHE A 51 4.86 -7.08 -21.01
N CYS A 52 4.54 -8.35 -20.68
CA CYS A 52 3.74 -9.22 -21.55
C CYS A 52 2.36 -8.65 -21.87
N LYS A 53 1.77 -7.88 -20.95
CA LYS A 53 0.43 -7.28 -21.09
C LYS A 53 0.45 -5.87 -21.70
N LYS A 54 1.63 -5.31 -21.98
CA LYS A 54 1.80 -3.95 -22.55
C LYS A 54 1.13 -2.86 -21.71
N ILE A 55 1.20 -2.96 -20.38
CA ILE A 55 0.65 -1.99 -19.44
C ILE A 55 1.74 -1.03 -19.02
N ASP A 56 1.49 0.26 -19.07
CA ASP A 56 2.39 1.27 -18.47
C ASP A 56 2.30 1.19 -16.94
N TYR A 57 3.42 1.40 -16.27
CA TYR A 57 3.47 1.27 -14.83
C TYR A 57 4.21 2.44 -14.19
N ARG A 58 3.52 3.10 -13.27
CA ARG A 58 4.00 4.29 -12.58
C ARG A 58 3.88 4.13 -11.09
N ILE A 59 4.89 4.57 -10.38
CA ILE A 59 4.98 4.48 -8.93
C ILE A 59 5.10 5.89 -8.39
N LEU A 60 4.27 6.24 -7.43
CA LEU A 60 4.36 7.49 -6.69
C LEU A 60 4.93 7.20 -5.30
N GLY A 61 5.94 7.97 -4.88
CA GLY A 61 6.58 7.85 -3.57
C GLY A 61 6.43 9.14 -2.77
N PHE A 62 6.38 9.04 -1.45
CA PHE A 62 6.38 10.21 -0.56
C PHE A 62 7.68 10.99 -0.66
N LYS A 63 7.60 12.32 -0.55
CA LYS A 63 8.76 13.17 -0.24
C LYS A 63 8.78 13.49 1.25
N SER A 64 9.97 13.77 1.77
CA SER A 64 10.16 14.20 3.17
C SER A 64 9.39 15.48 3.53
N SER A 65 9.03 16.29 2.53
CA SER A 65 8.19 17.48 2.70
C SER A 65 6.75 17.16 3.14
N VAL A 66 6.30 15.90 3.02
CA VAL A 66 4.96 15.44 3.48
C VAL A 66 5.06 15.07 4.96
N ASN A 67 5.35 16.04 5.81
CA ASN A 67 5.56 15.86 7.24
C ASN A 67 4.44 16.47 8.11
N THR A 68 3.43 17.07 7.50
CA THR A 68 2.27 17.66 8.17
C THR A 68 0.97 17.29 7.45
N LYS A 69 -0.17 17.44 8.14
CA LYS A 69 -1.51 17.27 7.54
C LYS A 69 -1.72 18.22 6.37
N GLU A 70 -1.25 19.45 6.47
CA GLU A 70 -1.37 20.45 5.41
C GLU A 70 -0.62 20.03 4.14
N ASN A 71 0.64 19.60 4.28
CA ASN A 71 1.44 19.13 3.15
C ASN A 71 0.88 17.84 2.55
N PHE A 72 0.30 16.98 3.37
CA PHE A 72 -0.41 15.80 2.90
C PHE A 72 -1.65 16.17 2.05
N CYS A 73 -2.45 17.15 2.47
CA CYS A 73 -3.58 17.63 1.68
C CYS A 73 -3.13 18.23 0.33
N LYS A 74 -2.06 19.03 0.33
CA LYS A 74 -1.47 19.57 -0.91
C LYS A 74 -0.95 18.46 -1.83
N MET A 75 -0.34 17.42 -1.26
CA MET A 75 0.05 16.24 -2.03
C MET A 75 -1.14 15.52 -2.67
N LEU A 76 -2.26 15.38 -1.95
CA LEU A 76 -3.49 14.79 -2.51
C LEU A 76 -4.01 15.59 -3.71
N GLU A 77 -3.97 16.93 -3.65
CA GLU A 77 -4.35 17.80 -4.76
C GLU A 77 -3.41 17.63 -5.96
N GLU A 78 -2.14 17.56 -5.71
CA GLU A 78 -1.12 17.35 -6.74
C GLU A 78 -1.28 15.98 -7.42
N ILE A 79 -1.54 14.91 -6.66
CA ILE A 79 -1.83 13.57 -7.19
C ILE A 79 -3.16 13.55 -7.98
N GLU A 80 -4.17 14.26 -7.51
CA GLU A 80 -5.45 14.38 -8.23
C GLU A 80 -5.26 14.99 -9.62
N ILE A 81 -4.53 16.11 -9.71
CA ILE A 81 -4.19 16.78 -10.97
C ILE A 81 -3.41 15.82 -11.88
N TYR A 82 -2.39 15.16 -11.33
CA TYR A 82 -1.58 14.20 -12.06
C TYR A 82 -2.41 13.05 -12.66
N ILE A 83 -3.32 12.45 -11.87
CA ILE A 83 -4.18 11.36 -12.35
C ILE A 83 -5.11 11.87 -13.46
N LYS A 84 -5.66 13.08 -13.35
CA LYS A 84 -6.50 13.71 -14.37
C LYS A 84 -5.76 13.93 -15.70
N GLU A 85 -4.47 14.26 -15.66
CA GLU A 85 -3.66 14.38 -16.86
C GLU A 85 -3.33 13.03 -17.51
N ILE A 86 -3.02 12.02 -16.67
CA ILE A 86 -2.79 10.66 -17.14
C ILE A 86 -4.04 10.06 -17.77
N TYR A 87 -5.19 10.25 -17.14
CA TYR A 87 -6.48 9.79 -17.62
C TYR A 87 -6.80 10.23 -19.06
N LYS A 88 -6.35 11.41 -19.48
CA LYS A 88 -6.55 11.90 -20.86
C LYS A 88 -5.76 11.13 -21.90
N LYS A 89 -4.72 10.41 -21.48
CA LYS A 89 -3.74 9.73 -22.35
C LYS A 89 -3.96 8.22 -22.48
N TYR A 90 -4.76 7.64 -21.56
CA TYR A 90 -4.95 6.20 -21.49
C TYR A 90 -6.44 5.83 -21.55
N LYS A 91 -6.77 4.75 -22.23
CA LYS A 91 -8.15 4.23 -22.28
C LYS A 91 -8.61 3.69 -20.94
N LYS A 92 -7.67 3.16 -20.12
CA LYS A 92 -7.96 2.56 -18.83
C LYS A 92 -6.86 2.88 -17.82
N VAL A 93 -7.25 3.38 -16.67
CA VAL A 93 -6.35 3.77 -15.59
C VAL A 93 -6.70 2.97 -14.34
N TYR A 94 -5.72 2.25 -13.79
CA TYR A 94 -5.84 1.59 -12.50
C TYR A 94 -5.08 2.41 -11.46
N VAL A 95 -5.79 2.91 -10.46
CA VAL A 95 -5.18 3.59 -9.31
C VAL A 95 -5.13 2.59 -8.17
N VAL A 96 -3.91 2.17 -7.82
CA VAL A 96 -3.66 1.08 -6.87
C VAL A 96 -3.05 1.65 -5.60
N GLY A 97 -3.76 1.49 -4.49
CA GLY A 97 -3.29 1.85 -3.15
C GLY A 97 -3.04 0.61 -2.30
N ILE A 98 -1.84 0.51 -1.72
CA ILE A 98 -1.50 -0.50 -0.74
C ILE A 98 -1.36 0.18 0.62
N SER A 99 -1.78 -0.49 1.68
CA SER A 99 -1.61 0.04 3.02
C SER A 99 -2.09 1.49 3.12
N LYS A 100 -1.24 2.43 3.49
CA LYS A 100 -1.50 3.89 3.47
C LYS A 100 -2.01 4.38 2.12
N GLY A 101 -1.46 3.87 1.04
CA GLY A 101 -1.90 4.22 -0.32
C GLY A 101 -3.37 3.90 -0.57
N GLY A 102 -3.92 2.89 0.09
CA GLY A 102 -5.35 2.59 0.03
C GLY A 102 -6.22 3.64 0.73
N ILE A 103 -5.73 4.28 1.79
CA ILE A 103 -6.40 5.42 2.43
C ILE A 103 -6.37 6.62 1.48
N ILE A 104 -5.21 6.92 0.88
CA ILE A 104 -5.06 7.97 -0.15
C ILE A 104 -6.07 7.72 -1.29
N ASN A 105 -6.17 6.49 -1.74
CA ASN A 105 -7.08 6.08 -2.80
C ASN A 105 -8.55 6.37 -2.45
N CYS A 106 -8.96 6.11 -1.22
CA CYS A 106 -10.30 6.43 -0.73
C CYS A 106 -10.57 7.94 -0.71
N LEU A 107 -9.59 8.75 -0.30
CA LEU A 107 -9.72 10.20 -0.27
C LEU A 107 -9.81 10.81 -1.68
N LEU A 108 -9.06 10.26 -2.64
CA LEU A 108 -9.08 10.68 -4.03
C LEU A 108 -10.32 10.20 -4.79
N TYR A 109 -10.91 9.07 -4.38
CA TYR A 109 -12.02 8.44 -5.09
C TYR A 109 -13.17 9.43 -5.38
N ASN A 110 -13.65 10.14 -4.37
CA ASN A 110 -14.78 11.04 -4.51
C ASN A 110 -14.52 12.21 -5.50
N LYS A 111 -13.26 12.61 -5.64
CA LYS A 111 -12.83 13.68 -6.54
C LYS A 111 -12.69 13.21 -8.00
N LEU A 112 -12.40 11.92 -8.20
CA LEU A 112 -12.10 11.32 -9.49
C LEU A 112 -13.18 10.38 -10.03
N MET A 113 -14.20 10.04 -9.24
CA MET A 113 -15.20 9.00 -9.56
C MET A 113 -16.07 9.30 -10.79
N LYS A 114 -16.08 10.54 -11.28
CA LYS A 114 -16.83 10.93 -12.49
C LYS A 114 -16.24 10.34 -13.77
N ASN A 115 -15.03 9.82 -13.72
CA ASN A 115 -14.32 9.28 -14.88
C ASN A 115 -14.51 7.76 -14.94
N SER A 116 -15.29 7.26 -15.90
CA SER A 116 -15.71 5.85 -15.99
C SER A 116 -14.58 4.86 -16.26
N ASN A 117 -13.47 5.30 -16.82
CA ASN A 117 -12.32 4.46 -17.14
C ASN A 117 -11.23 4.44 -16.06
N ILE A 118 -11.46 5.08 -14.89
CA ILE A 118 -10.59 4.91 -13.73
C ILE A 118 -11.13 3.80 -12.83
N LYS A 119 -10.30 2.79 -12.56
CA LYS A 119 -10.58 1.74 -11.58
C LYS A 119 -9.72 1.93 -10.34
N PHE A 120 -10.36 1.98 -9.17
CA PHE A 120 -9.71 2.13 -7.88
C PHE A 120 -9.58 0.77 -7.21
N ILE A 121 -8.37 0.47 -6.71
CA ILE A 121 -8.01 -0.82 -6.14
C ILE A 121 -7.25 -0.61 -4.84
N ASN A 122 -7.76 -1.19 -3.78
CA ASN A 122 -7.15 -1.16 -2.45
C ASN A 122 -6.62 -2.54 -2.07
N ILE A 123 -5.44 -2.59 -1.46
CA ILE A 123 -4.77 -3.82 -1.08
C ILE A 123 -4.28 -3.66 0.35
N SER A 124 -4.66 -4.56 1.25
CA SER A 124 -4.21 -4.54 2.65
C SER A 124 -4.38 -3.17 3.33
N THR A 125 -5.47 -2.47 3.03
CA THR A 125 -5.69 -1.09 3.47
C THR A 125 -6.18 -1.05 4.91
N PRO A 126 -5.54 -0.28 5.81
CA PRO A 126 -5.91 -0.19 7.22
C PRO A 126 -7.06 0.79 7.44
N TYR A 127 -8.27 0.46 7.03
CA TYR A 127 -9.45 1.33 7.16
C TYR A 127 -9.81 1.74 8.61
N LYS A 128 -9.46 0.89 9.57
CA LYS A 128 -9.59 1.17 11.02
C LYS A 128 -8.24 1.47 11.67
N GLY A 129 -7.22 1.71 10.85
CA GLY A 129 -5.85 1.89 11.31
C GLY A 129 -5.12 0.59 11.61
N THR A 130 -3.89 0.72 12.03
CA THR A 130 -3.06 -0.39 12.49
C THR A 130 -2.30 -0.01 13.75
N ILE A 131 -2.19 -0.98 14.67
CA ILE A 131 -1.36 -0.83 15.87
C ILE A 131 0.12 -0.60 15.53
N PHE A 132 0.58 -1.12 14.38
CA PHE A 132 1.96 -0.96 13.91
C PHE A 132 2.29 0.47 13.46
N ALA A 133 1.35 1.37 13.43
CA ALA A 133 1.59 2.80 13.22
C ALA A 133 1.68 3.60 14.53
N ASP A 134 1.58 2.92 15.68
CA ASP A 134 1.63 3.52 17.02
C ASP A 134 2.59 2.72 17.91
N PRO A 135 3.85 3.20 18.10
CA PRO A 135 4.84 2.52 18.92
C PRO A 135 4.41 2.28 20.36
N GLU A 136 3.71 3.23 20.97
CA GLU A 136 3.27 3.08 22.36
C GLU A 136 2.18 2.01 22.47
N ALA A 137 1.28 1.91 21.49
CA ALA A 137 0.29 0.85 21.43
C ALA A 137 0.95 -0.54 21.25
N VAL A 138 2.00 -0.64 20.41
CA VAL A 138 2.78 -1.88 20.26
C VAL A 138 3.44 -2.26 21.58
N LYS A 139 4.13 -1.31 22.24
CA LYS A 139 4.80 -1.53 23.52
C LYS A 139 3.81 -2.04 24.59
N LYS A 140 2.71 -1.31 24.78
CA LYS A 140 1.64 -1.67 25.70
C LYS A 140 1.12 -3.09 25.43
N ARG A 141 0.88 -3.42 24.18
CA ARG A 141 0.37 -4.74 23.78
C ARG A 141 1.36 -5.87 24.07
N LEU A 142 2.67 -5.62 23.87
CA LEU A 142 3.73 -6.58 24.22
C LEU A 142 3.80 -6.82 25.73
N GLU A 143 3.60 -5.77 26.53
CA GLU A 143 3.58 -5.84 28.00
C GLU A 143 2.35 -6.60 28.51
N GLU A 144 1.14 -6.24 28.05
CA GLU A 144 -0.13 -6.90 28.40
C GLU A 144 -0.11 -8.41 28.09
N ARG A 145 0.54 -8.78 26.99
CA ARG A 145 0.67 -10.17 26.55
C ARG A 145 1.79 -10.94 27.22
N LYS A 146 2.60 -10.26 28.06
CA LYS A 146 3.76 -10.84 28.77
C LYS A 146 4.70 -11.58 27.80
N ILE A 147 4.93 -11.02 26.60
CA ILE A 147 5.75 -11.65 25.57
C ILE A 147 7.20 -11.75 26.06
N PRO A 148 7.84 -12.94 25.97
CA PRO A 148 9.27 -13.08 26.25
C PRO A 148 10.09 -12.15 25.35
N PHE A 149 11.21 -11.62 25.86
CA PHE A 149 12.10 -10.71 25.12
C PHE A 149 11.42 -9.47 24.54
N ARG A 150 10.27 -9.04 25.12
CA ARG A 150 9.47 -7.90 24.64
C ARG A 150 10.28 -6.62 24.37
N ARG A 151 11.29 -6.33 25.22
CA ARG A 151 12.16 -5.16 25.05
C ARG A 151 12.98 -5.23 23.76
N SER A 152 13.57 -6.40 23.47
CA SER A 152 14.33 -6.60 22.23
C SER A 152 13.42 -6.54 21.00
N ILE A 153 12.24 -7.16 21.07
CA ILE A 153 11.23 -7.11 20.01
C ILE A 153 10.81 -5.67 19.74
N TYR A 154 10.51 -4.89 20.78
CA TYR A 154 10.14 -3.49 20.65
C TYR A 154 11.26 -2.65 20.03
N ASN A 155 12.50 -2.82 20.50
CA ASN A 155 13.65 -2.08 19.97
C ASN A 155 13.89 -2.38 18.48
N THR A 156 13.70 -3.63 18.06
CA THR A 156 13.81 -4.02 16.65
C THR A 156 12.66 -3.44 15.82
N TYR A 157 11.44 -3.50 16.33
CA TYR A 157 10.28 -2.85 15.70
C TYR A 157 10.51 -1.34 15.56
N PHE A 158 10.97 -0.66 16.61
CA PHE A 158 11.17 0.79 16.61
C PHE A 158 12.23 1.25 15.60
N LYS A 159 13.22 0.41 15.28
CA LYS A 159 14.20 0.67 14.22
C LYS A 159 13.60 0.65 12.82
N ILE A 160 12.49 -0.08 12.64
CA ILE A 160 11.78 -0.18 11.37
C ILE A 160 10.76 0.96 11.23
N TYR A 161 10.27 1.48 12.35
CA TYR A 161 9.23 2.51 12.38
C TYR A 161 9.82 3.90 12.09
N ASP A 162 9.28 4.60 11.09
CA ASP A 162 9.75 5.92 10.67
C ASP A 162 9.10 7.09 11.45
N GLY A 163 7.87 6.91 11.92
CA GLY A 163 7.17 7.89 12.76
C GLY A 163 6.75 9.18 12.05
N ASN A 164 6.83 9.24 10.72
CA ASN A 164 6.43 10.42 9.96
C ASN A 164 4.90 10.61 9.90
N PHE A 165 4.45 11.77 9.41
CA PHE A 165 3.02 12.07 9.32
C PHE A 165 2.21 11.03 8.53
N PRO A 166 2.67 10.51 7.37
CA PRO A 166 1.96 9.43 6.68
C PRO A 166 1.73 8.17 7.51
N ASP A 167 2.53 7.91 8.54
CA ASP A 167 2.29 6.81 9.48
C ASP A 167 1.24 7.17 10.53
N GLN A 168 1.31 8.39 11.05
CA GLN A 168 0.34 8.88 12.02
C GLN A 168 -1.08 8.84 11.45
N MET A 169 -1.26 9.08 10.13
CA MET A 169 -2.58 9.04 9.51
C MET A 169 -3.26 7.67 9.55
N ILE A 170 -2.48 6.58 9.68
CA ILE A 170 -3.02 5.22 9.78
C ILE A 170 -2.97 4.64 11.20
N GLN A 171 -2.68 5.46 12.20
CA GLN A 171 -2.90 5.08 13.59
C GLN A 171 -4.38 4.85 13.85
N GLN A 172 -4.69 3.92 14.77
CA GLN A 172 -6.07 3.69 15.17
C GLN A 172 -6.70 4.99 15.69
N ASN A 173 -7.93 5.26 15.26
CA ASN A 173 -8.70 6.47 15.61
C ASN A 173 -8.13 7.81 15.09
N SER A 174 -7.21 7.81 14.14
CA SER A 174 -6.77 9.07 13.53
C SER A 174 -7.92 9.81 12.83
N ASP A 175 -7.84 11.15 12.79
CA ASP A 175 -8.88 11.96 12.18
C ASP A 175 -9.03 11.71 10.67
N ILE A 176 -7.92 11.42 10.00
CA ILE A 176 -7.96 11.07 8.56
C ILE A 176 -8.78 9.81 8.32
N LEU A 177 -8.68 8.80 9.17
CA LEU A 177 -9.47 7.58 9.01
C LEU A 177 -10.97 7.83 9.18
N LYS A 178 -11.38 8.83 9.97
CA LYS A 178 -12.79 9.23 10.11
C LYS A 178 -13.33 9.86 8.82
N GLU A 179 -12.48 10.52 8.03
CA GLU A 179 -12.83 11.11 6.73
C GLU A 179 -12.97 10.05 5.61
N VAL A 180 -12.41 8.85 5.80
CA VAL A 180 -12.42 7.77 4.80
C VAL A 180 -13.80 7.15 4.67
N LYS A 181 -14.50 7.50 3.58
CA LYS A 181 -15.80 6.93 3.25
C LYS A 181 -15.63 5.64 2.44
N TYR A 182 -16.41 4.63 2.84
CA TYR A 182 -16.49 3.40 2.05
C TYR A 182 -17.20 3.66 0.71
N ASN A 183 -16.64 3.07 -0.35
CA ASN A 183 -17.33 3.01 -1.64
C ASN A 183 -17.26 1.59 -2.22
N SER A 184 -18.42 1.05 -2.57
CA SER A 184 -18.55 -0.32 -3.08
C SER A 184 -17.96 -0.53 -4.49
N LYS A 185 -17.58 0.55 -5.18
CA LYS A 185 -16.94 0.50 -6.50
C LYS A 185 -15.41 0.36 -6.41
N ILE A 186 -14.83 0.56 -5.22
CA ILE A 186 -13.40 0.29 -4.99
C ILE A 186 -13.23 -1.23 -4.85
N ILE A 187 -12.39 -1.81 -5.68
CA ILE A 187 -12.01 -3.24 -5.57
C ILE A 187 -11.08 -3.38 -4.37
N ASN A 188 -11.45 -4.20 -3.39
CA ASN A 188 -10.70 -4.35 -2.15
C ASN A 188 -10.10 -5.76 -2.00
N PHE A 189 -8.78 -5.85 -1.86
CA PHE A 189 -8.06 -7.07 -1.57
C PHE A 189 -7.70 -7.14 -0.09
N VAL A 190 -8.19 -8.17 0.59
CA VAL A 190 -7.94 -8.45 2.00
C VAL A 190 -6.91 -9.58 2.11
N ALA A 191 -5.74 -9.27 2.64
CA ALA A 191 -4.67 -10.23 2.79
C ALA A 191 -4.64 -10.86 4.19
N LYS A 192 -4.38 -12.17 4.22
CA LYS A 192 -4.13 -12.93 5.43
C LYS A 192 -2.82 -13.68 5.30
N ALA A 193 -1.87 -13.39 6.17
CA ALA A 193 -0.62 -14.12 6.23
C ALA A 193 -0.84 -15.55 6.71
N THR A 194 -0.18 -16.49 6.04
CA THR A 194 -0.13 -17.90 6.39
C THR A 194 1.32 -18.31 6.65
N PHE A 195 1.52 -19.45 7.31
CA PHE A 195 2.88 -19.97 7.51
C PHE A 195 3.61 -20.18 6.17
N SER A 196 2.92 -20.65 5.15
CA SER A 196 3.49 -20.79 3.79
C SER A 196 3.88 -19.43 3.19
N SER A 197 3.10 -18.36 3.39
CA SER A 197 3.48 -17.02 2.90
C SER A 197 4.65 -16.44 3.67
N PHE A 198 4.75 -16.71 4.98
CA PHE A 198 5.89 -16.35 5.81
C PHE A 198 7.18 -17.04 5.34
N LEU A 199 7.14 -18.35 5.07
CA LEU A 199 8.30 -19.08 4.55
C LEU A 199 8.77 -18.51 3.20
N LYS A 200 7.84 -18.15 2.31
CA LYS A 200 8.20 -17.50 1.04
C LYS A 200 8.92 -16.17 1.24
N ASP A 201 8.50 -15.36 2.20
CA ASP A 201 9.20 -14.12 2.54
C ASP A 201 10.60 -14.40 3.10
N LEU A 202 10.72 -15.35 4.00
CA LEU A 202 11.98 -15.75 4.60
C LEU A 202 12.98 -16.24 3.54
N PHE A 203 12.56 -17.13 2.65
CA PHE A 203 13.40 -17.62 1.54
C PHE A 203 13.70 -16.54 0.50
N SER A 204 12.91 -15.47 0.45
CA SER A 204 13.17 -14.31 -0.41
C SER A 204 14.05 -13.26 0.28
N LEU A 205 14.69 -13.59 1.42
CA LEU A 205 15.50 -12.67 2.25
C LEU A 205 14.75 -11.43 2.74
N ASN A 206 13.42 -11.55 2.85
CA ASN A 206 12.56 -10.47 3.30
C ASN A 206 12.38 -10.50 4.82
N VAL A 207 13.50 -10.27 5.52
CA VAL A 207 13.61 -10.44 6.98
C VAL A 207 12.61 -9.56 7.75
N GLU A 208 12.38 -8.33 7.28
CA GLU A 208 11.44 -7.40 7.94
C GLU A 208 10.01 -7.91 7.89
N SER A 209 9.55 -8.36 6.71
CA SER A 209 8.20 -8.93 6.58
C SER A 209 8.03 -10.19 7.43
N ALA A 210 9.06 -11.02 7.51
CA ALA A 210 9.07 -12.20 8.36
C ALA A 210 9.01 -11.81 9.86
N PHE A 211 9.78 -10.80 10.26
CA PHE A 211 9.77 -10.30 11.64
C PHE A 211 8.41 -9.71 12.02
N LEU A 212 7.83 -8.87 11.18
CA LEU A 212 6.50 -8.28 11.41
C LEU A 212 5.40 -9.35 11.48
N TYR A 213 5.50 -10.42 10.67
CA TYR A 213 4.60 -11.57 10.79
C TYR A 213 4.72 -12.26 12.14
N LEU A 214 5.94 -12.44 12.68
CA LEU A 214 6.13 -13.05 14.01
C LEU A 214 5.54 -12.17 15.12
N ILE A 215 5.71 -10.85 15.02
CA ILE A 215 5.06 -9.91 15.96
C ILE A 215 3.54 -9.98 15.85
N ASP A 216 2.98 -10.00 14.63
CA ASP A 216 1.52 -10.16 14.40
C ASP A 216 0.98 -11.41 15.12
N LYS A 217 1.73 -12.52 15.03
CA LYS A 217 1.35 -13.76 15.73
C LYS A 217 1.46 -13.63 17.24
N ALA A 218 2.56 -13.05 17.75
CA ALA A 218 2.75 -12.82 19.17
C ALA A 218 1.66 -11.91 19.75
N LEU A 219 1.30 -10.86 19.05
CA LEU A 219 0.25 -9.92 19.43
C LEU A 219 -1.17 -10.43 19.15
N ARG A 220 -1.32 -11.57 18.45
CA ARG A 220 -2.62 -12.17 18.05
C ARG A 220 -3.50 -11.22 17.22
N ILE A 221 -2.91 -10.48 16.30
CA ILE A 221 -3.63 -9.49 15.49
C ILE A 221 -4.46 -10.15 14.38
N LYS A 222 -4.03 -11.31 13.88
CA LYS A 222 -4.71 -12.07 12.82
C LYS A 222 -4.87 -11.27 11.51
N GLY A 223 -3.75 -10.87 10.91
CA GLY A 223 -3.71 -10.07 9.70
C GLY A 223 -2.74 -10.62 8.65
N ASP A 224 -2.17 -9.69 7.90
CA ASP A 224 -1.16 -9.93 6.88
C ASP A 224 0.29 -9.73 7.39
N GLY A 225 0.43 -9.50 8.69
CA GLY A 225 1.68 -9.19 9.37
C GLY A 225 1.78 -7.73 9.82
N ILE A 226 0.98 -6.83 9.27
CA ILE A 226 0.95 -5.39 9.61
C ILE A 226 -0.46 -4.89 9.87
N VAL A 227 -1.43 -5.31 9.07
CA VAL A 227 -2.82 -4.85 9.14
C VAL A 227 -3.74 -6.02 9.46
N SER A 228 -4.58 -5.88 10.48
CA SER A 228 -5.55 -6.91 10.84
C SER A 228 -6.61 -7.11 9.74
N ILE A 229 -7.15 -8.32 9.63
CA ILE A 229 -8.26 -8.61 8.71
C ILE A 229 -9.44 -7.69 8.98
N ASP A 230 -9.76 -7.46 10.26
CA ASP A 230 -10.86 -6.57 10.64
C ASP A 230 -10.65 -5.15 10.13
N SER A 231 -9.41 -4.63 10.21
CA SER A 231 -9.08 -3.31 9.67
C SER A 231 -9.10 -3.25 8.15
N GLN A 232 -8.71 -4.33 7.46
CA GLN A 232 -8.71 -4.41 6.00
C GLN A 232 -10.11 -4.56 5.39
N THR A 233 -11.05 -5.11 6.15
CA THR A 233 -12.36 -5.51 5.65
C THR A 233 -13.34 -4.35 5.67
N ARG A 234 -14.04 -4.13 4.56
CA ARG A 234 -15.13 -3.15 4.42
C ARG A 234 -16.45 -3.80 4.10
N ASN A 235 -16.45 -4.77 3.20
CA ASN A 235 -17.64 -5.51 2.83
C ASN A 235 -17.28 -6.98 2.59
N TYR A 236 -17.54 -7.82 3.56
CA TYR A 236 -17.18 -9.25 3.54
C TYR A 236 -17.63 -10.00 2.27
N LYS A 237 -18.71 -9.56 1.62
CA LYS A 237 -19.25 -10.22 0.41
C LYS A 237 -18.51 -9.82 -0.86
N LYS A 238 -17.93 -8.62 -0.92
CA LYS A 238 -17.27 -8.07 -2.11
C LYS A 238 -15.74 -8.03 -2.01
N ASP A 239 -15.20 -8.24 -0.79
CA ASP A 239 -13.77 -8.22 -0.57
C ASP A 239 -13.10 -9.48 -1.15
N ILE A 240 -12.06 -9.29 -1.93
CA ILE A 240 -11.28 -10.37 -2.53
C ILE A 240 -10.23 -10.85 -1.52
N LYS A 241 -10.42 -12.04 -0.97
CA LYS A 241 -9.48 -12.61 0.00
C LYS A 241 -8.27 -13.23 -0.70
N ILE A 242 -7.07 -12.91 -0.19
CA ILE A 242 -5.81 -13.48 -0.66
C ILE A 242 -4.98 -14.02 0.51
N LYS A 243 -4.23 -15.10 0.27
CA LYS A 243 -3.28 -15.67 1.24
C LYS A 243 -1.90 -15.07 0.96
N ALA A 244 -1.52 -14.05 1.72
CA ALA A 244 -0.28 -13.32 1.53
C ALA A 244 0.13 -12.59 2.81
N THR A 245 1.42 -12.35 2.98
CA THR A 245 1.94 -11.31 3.88
C THR A 245 1.69 -9.93 3.28
N HIS A 246 1.88 -8.89 4.06
CA HIS A 246 1.63 -7.51 3.63
C HIS A 246 2.35 -7.17 2.32
N LYS A 247 3.64 -7.46 2.25
CA LYS A 247 4.47 -7.19 1.07
C LYS A 247 4.08 -8.05 -0.14
N MET A 248 3.80 -9.33 0.06
CA MET A 248 3.41 -10.24 -1.02
C MET A 248 1.99 -9.99 -1.54
N SER A 249 1.14 -9.35 -0.74
CA SER A 249 -0.25 -9.04 -1.12
C SER A 249 -0.33 -8.23 -2.41
N TYR A 250 0.59 -7.30 -2.58
CA TYR A 250 0.70 -6.49 -3.78
C TYR A 250 0.94 -7.30 -5.04
N ILE A 251 1.97 -8.15 -5.03
CA ILE A 251 2.33 -8.96 -6.19
C ILE A 251 1.17 -9.85 -6.63
N ILE A 252 0.51 -10.47 -5.65
CA ILE A 252 -0.64 -11.35 -5.91
C ILE A 252 -1.83 -10.56 -6.44
N ALA A 253 -2.11 -9.39 -5.88
CA ALA A 253 -3.22 -8.55 -6.31
C ALA A 253 -2.99 -8.00 -7.74
N ILE A 254 -1.79 -7.49 -8.05
CA ILE A 254 -1.47 -6.99 -9.41
C ILE A 254 -1.63 -8.10 -10.44
N LYS A 255 -1.14 -9.30 -10.17
CA LYS A 255 -1.34 -10.44 -11.08
C LYS A 255 -2.82 -10.74 -11.33
N LYS A 256 -3.68 -10.60 -10.31
CA LYS A 256 -5.13 -10.79 -10.47
C LYS A 256 -5.80 -9.65 -11.24
N ILE A 257 -5.40 -8.40 -10.98
CA ILE A 257 -5.96 -7.21 -11.65
C ILE A 257 -5.72 -7.23 -13.16
N VAL A 258 -4.54 -7.64 -13.57
CA VAL A 258 -4.17 -7.68 -14.99
C VAL A 258 -4.85 -8.83 -15.74
N ILE A 259 -5.47 -9.78 -15.03
CA ILE A 259 -6.30 -10.87 -15.62
C ILE A 259 -7.77 -10.43 -15.75
N LEU A 260 -8.23 -9.45 -14.96
CA LEU A 260 -9.59 -8.89 -14.98
C LEU A 260 -9.73 -7.82 -16.07
#